data_b5e9f3dd119d93bd57d0c2b7c31f6930
#
_entry.id   b5e9f3dd119d93bd57d0c2b7c31f6930
#
_cell.length_a   1.000
_cell.length_b   1.000
_cell.length_c   1.000
_cell.angle_alpha   90.00
_cell.angle_beta   90.00
_cell.angle_gamma   90.00
#
_symmetry.space_group_name_H-M   'P 1'
#
loop_
_entity.id
_entity.type
_entity.pdbx_description
1 polymer ?
#
loop_
_entity_poly.entity_id
_entity_poly.type
_entity_poly.pdbx_seq_one_letter_code
_entity_poly.pdbx_strand_id
1 'polypeptide(L)'
;MLFTRDLRLTDNPALTAAARGGAVVPLFVWDPQILAAAGGNATRLGFLLDSLHDLDAGLRAVGGALVSRAGPWAHTVIKTAREAGAGRIHLATDVSGYAAARLAALRRAADVTGIAVACHPGITAVEPAATRGPGGPYQVFTPYHRRWLAAPRRRMLPAPERITLPGGIAPGELPRLASLTAARPAAEVPSGGESAGLARLAAWSSGQLAGYERCHDDLAADATSRLSAYLHFGCISPLALAAGMRARPGGAAFVRQVAWRDFFCQLLAARPDAARRDYRGRGDDWRDDPDGLAAWQQGRTGYPLVDAAMRQLAREGFMHNRARMIVASFLTKDLYIDWRAGAAHFMRHLVDADVACNQLNWQWAAGTGTDTSRHRVFNPTLQGQRFDPGGEYICRHVPELAGLPAAEVHDPGPAARRQRGYPEPIVDHREAIAAYRAGRPA
;
A
#
# COMPACT_ATOMS: atom_id res chain seq x y z
N MET A 1 -6.59 -24.11 -0.89
CA MET A 1 -5.81 -22.88 -1.09
C MET A 1 -6.56 -21.70 -0.53
N LEU A 2 -5.98 -20.97 0.39
CA LEU A 2 -6.60 -19.82 1.03
C LEU A 2 -5.95 -18.54 0.51
N PHE A 3 -6.70 -17.78 -0.27
CA PHE A 3 -6.26 -16.49 -0.81
C PHE A 3 -6.35 -15.38 0.25
N THR A 4 -5.34 -14.54 0.29
CA THR A 4 -5.27 -13.36 1.17
C THR A 4 -4.80 -12.12 0.41
N ARG A 5 -3.49 -11.92 0.29
CA ARG A 5 -2.83 -10.82 -0.45
C ARG A 5 -2.00 -11.38 -1.62
N ASP A 6 -2.55 -12.33 -2.31
CA ASP A 6 -1.93 -13.06 -3.41
C ASP A 6 -2.96 -13.41 -4.50
N LEU A 7 -3.81 -12.42 -4.84
CA LEU A 7 -4.97 -12.57 -5.74
C LEU A 7 -4.54 -12.67 -7.21
N ARG A 8 -3.84 -13.77 -7.54
CA ARG A 8 -3.35 -14.09 -8.89
C ARG A 8 -3.16 -15.57 -9.07
N LEU A 9 -3.10 -16.00 -10.34
CA LEU A 9 -2.75 -17.37 -10.70
C LEU A 9 -1.26 -17.51 -10.99
N THR A 10 -0.68 -16.53 -11.71
CA THR A 10 0.71 -16.56 -12.12
C THR A 10 1.65 -16.30 -10.93
N ASP A 11 2.70 -17.11 -10.85
CA ASP A 11 3.71 -17.00 -9.80
C ASP A 11 3.13 -16.99 -8.37
N ASN A 12 2.16 -17.89 -8.13
CA ASN A 12 1.54 -18.10 -6.83
C ASN A 12 2.00 -19.42 -6.19
N PRO A 13 3.01 -19.39 -5.30
CA PRO A 13 3.55 -20.61 -4.69
C PRO A 13 2.54 -21.41 -3.87
N ALA A 14 1.61 -20.73 -3.19
CA ALA A 14 0.58 -21.40 -2.39
C ALA A 14 -0.42 -22.15 -3.28
N LEU A 15 -0.87 -21.51 -4.37
CA LEU A 15 -1.76 -22.13 -5.35
C LEU A 15 -1.08 -23.30 -6.07
N THR A 16 0.16 -23.10 -6.52
CA THR A 16 0.94 -24.16 -7.19
C THR A 16 1.16 -25.37 -6.27
N ALA A 17 1.46 -25.13 -4.99
CA ALA A 17 1.63 -26.22 -4.01
C ALA A 17 0.31 -26.94 -3.73
N ALA A 18 -0.80 -26.24 -3.65
CA ALA A 18 -2.12 -26.82 -3.50
C ALA A 18 -2.51 -27.68 -4.71
N ALA A 19 -2.30 -27.16 -5.93
CA ALA A 19 -2.66 -27.86 -7.17
C ALA A 19 -1.88 -29.17 -7.38
N ARG A 20 -0.65 -29.25 -6.88
CA ARG A 20 0.14 -30.51 -6.91
C ARG A 20 -0.41 -31.60 -5.99
N GLY A 21 -1.20 -31.24 -4.99
CA GLY A 21 -1.79 -32.16 -4.02
C GLY A 21 -3.11 -32.81 -4.49
N GLY A 22 -3.62 -32.46 -5.67
CA GLY A 22 -4.89 -32.99 -6.22
C GLY A 22 -5.98 -31.92 -6.31
N ALA A 23 -7.20 -32.24 -5.89
CA ALA A 23 -8.31 -31.29 -5.93
C ALA A 23 -8.09 -30.10 -4.97
N VAL A 24 -8.44 -28.91 -5.42
CA VAL A 24 -8.20 -27.64 -4.69
C VAL A 24 -9.51 -26.90 -4.48
N VAL A 25 -9.71 -26.41 -3.26
CA VAL A 25 -10.72 -25.39 -2.96
C VAL A 25 -10.03 -24.03 -2.93
N PRO A 26 -10.13 -23.19 -3.96
CA PRO A 26 -9.63 -21.83 -3.99
C PRO A 26 -10.53 -20.95 -3.12
N LEU A 27 -10.20 -20.74 -1.85
CA LEU A 27 -11.06 -20.10 -0.86
C LEU A 27 -10.66 -18.64 -0.62
N PHE A 28 -11.64 -17.74 -0.63
CA PHE A 28 -11.56 -16.40 -0.06
C PHE A 28 -12.61 -16.23 1.05
N VAL A 29 -12.20 -15.63 2.18
CA VAL A 29 -13.11 -15.42 3.33
C VAL A 29 -13.31 -13.93 3.59
N TRP A 30 -14.56 -13.49 3.50
CA TRP A 30 -15.00 -12.16 3.92
C TRP A 30 -15.05 -12.10 5.45
N ASP A 31 -13.97 -11.62 6.03
CA ASP A 31 -13.82 -11.52 7.49
C ASP A 31 -14.46 -10.22 8.00
N PRO A 32 -15.49 -10.29 8.86
CA PRO A 32 -16.13 -9.09 9.42
C PRO A 32 -15.13 -8.15 10.13
N GLN A 33 -14.07 -8.68 10.74
CA GLN A 33 -13.08 -7.86 11.41
C GLN A 33 -12.27 -7.02 10.42
N ILE A 34 -11.90 -7.59 9.24
CA ILE A 34 -11.23 -6.82 8.18
C ILE A 34 -12.16 -5.78 7.58
N LEU A 35 -13.42 -6.14 7.32
CA LEU A 35 -14.40 -5.21 6.78
C LEU A 35 -14.64 -4.03 7.72
N ALA A 36 -14.76 -4.27 9.02
CA ALA A 36 -14.85 -3.22 10.03
C ALA A 36 -13.59 -2.37 10.11
N ALA A 37 -12.39 -2.99 10.11
CA ALA A 37 -11.12 -2.28 10.14
C ALA A 37 -10.84 -1.46 8.86
N ALA A 38 -11.40 -1.88 7.72
CA ALA A 38 -11.34 -1.11 6.47
C ALA A 38 -12.17 0.18 6.52
N GLY A 39 -13.00 0.37 7.57
CA GLY A 39 -13.80 1.56 7.78
C GLY A 39 -14.79 1.86 6.63
N GLY A 40 -15.21 0.81 5.90
CA GLY A 40 -16.13 0.96 4.77
C GLY A 40 -15.53 1.67 3.55
N ASN A 41 -14.20 1.70 3.39
CA ASN A 41 -13.56 2.29 2.21
C ASN A 41 -14.04 1.61 0.92
N ALA A 42 -15.05 2.24 0.28
CA ALA A 42 -15.69 1.72 -0.93
C ALA A 42 -14.69 1.57 -2.10
N THR A 43 -13.71 2.44 -2.20
CA THR A 43 -12.67 2.41 -3.23
C THR A 43 -11.82 1.15 -3.12
N ARG A 44 -11.36 0.82 -1.91
CA ARG A 44 -10.58 -0.39 -1.65
C ARG A 44 -11.41 -1.66 -1.79
N LEU A 45 -12.65 -1.63 -1.32
CA LEU A 45 -13.58 -2.75 -1.46
C LEU A 45 -13.96 -3.01 -2.91
N GLY A 46 -14.15 -1.96 -3.72
CA GLY A 46 -14.37 -2.07 -5.16
C GLY A 46 -13.19 -2.72 -5.87
N PHE A 47 -11.98 -2.22 -5.62
CA PHE A 47 -10.76 -2.82 -6.18
C PHE A 47 -10.57 -4.29 -5.77
N LEU A 48 -10.89 -4.63 -4.51
CA LEU A 48 -10.87 -6.03 -4.04
C LEU A 48 -11.88 -6.89 -4.78
N LEU A 49 -13.12 -6.41 -4.95
CA LEU A 49 -14.17 -7.12 -5.68
C LEU A 49 -13.77 -7.38 -7.14
N ASP A 50 -13.27 -6.36 -7.84
CA ASP A 50 -12.75 -6.51 -9.20
C ASP A 50 -11.64 -7.58 -9.25
N SER A 51 -10.73 -7.55 -8.25
CA SER A 51 -9.63 -8.52 -8.17
C SER A 51 -10.11 -9.95 -7.93
N LEU A 52 -11.19 -10.13 -7.16
CA LEU A 52 -11.79 -11.44 -6.93
C LEU A 52 -12.60 -11.94 -8.12
N HIS A 53 -13.26 -11.05 -8.86
CA HIS A 53 -13.94 -11.39 -10.10
C HIS A 53 -12.93 -11.84 -11.18
N ASP A 54 -11.83 -11.12 -11.35
CA ASP A 54 -10.75 -11.47 -12.28
C ASP A 54 -10.11 -12.81 -11.87
N LEU A 55 -9.85 -13.00 -10.58
CA LEU A 55 -9.32 -14.27 -10.04
C LEU A 55 -10.28 -15.44 -10.30
N ASP A 56 -11.59 -15.27 -10.10
CA ASP A 56 -12.58 -16.32 -10.37
C ASP A 56 -12.66 -16.64 -11.86
N ALA A 57 -12.61 -15.62 -12.73
CA ALA A 57 -12.56 -15.82 -14.18
C ALA A 57 -11.31 -16.63 -14.60
N GLY A 58 -10.14 -16.28 -14.06
CA GLY A 58 -8.91 -17.02 -14.31
C GLY A 58 -8.95 -18.45 -13.77
N LEU A 59 -9.51 -18.68 -12.58
CA LEU A 59 -9.69 -20.03 -12.03
C LEU A 59 -10.65 -20.87 -12.88
N ARG A 60 -11.75 -20.30 -13.38
CA ARG A 60 -12.69 -20.99 -14.26
C ARG A 60 -12.07 -21.37 -15.58
N ALA A 61 -11.22 -20.53 -16.14
CA ALA A 61 -10.50 -20.82 -17.37
C ALA A 61 -9.60 -22.08 -17.28
N VAL A 62 -9.16 -22.42 -16.06
CA VAL A 62 -8.36 -23.64 -15.80
C VAL A 62 -9.15 -24.75 -15.10
N GLY A 63 -10.49 -24.69 -15.12
CA GLY A 63 -11.39 -25.75 -14.64
C GLY A 63 -11.74 -25.68 -13.13
N GLY A 64 -11.31 -24.64 -12.42
CA GLY A 64 -11.64 -24.39 -11.02
C GLY A 64 -12.76 -23.36 -10.84
N ALA A 65 -12.94 -22.88 -9.62
CA ALA A 65 -13.77 -21.71 -9.28
C ALA A 65 -13.35 -21.15 -7.94
N LEU A 66 -13.52 -19.83 -7.74
CA LEU A 66 -13.29 -19.20 -6.44
C LEU A 66 -14.44 -19.56 -5.48
N VAL A 67 -14.09 -20.07 -4.32
CA VAL A 67 -15.05 -20.36 -3.25
C VAL A 67 -15.10 -19.16 -2.32
N SER A 68 -16.24 -18.45 -2.31
CA SER A 68 -16.48 -17.26 -1.49
C SER A 68 -17.28 -17.66 -0.23
N ARG A 69 -16.76 -17.28 0.95
CA ARG A 69 -17.43 -17.52 2.24
C ARG A 69 -17.35 -16.28 3.11
N ALA A 70 -18.33 -16.06 3.96
CA ALA A 70 -18.36 -14.98 4.95
C ALA A 70 -18.37 -15.55 6.37
N GLY A 71 -17.68 -14.88 7.31
CA GLY A 71 -17.67 -15.25 8.72
C GLY A 71 -16.32 -15.11 9.40
N PRO A 72 -16.23 -15.47 10.70
CA PRO A 72 -14.97 -15.46 11.44
C PRO A 72 -13.90 -16.29 10.74
N TRP A 73 -12.78 -15.67 10.41
CA TRP A 73 -11.83 -16.19 9.40
C TRP A 73 -11.35 -17.61 9.68
N ALA A 74 -10.75 -17.88 10.85
CA ALA A 74 -10.19 -19.19 11.15
C ALA A 74 -11.28 -20.27 11.21
N HIS A 75 -12.44 -19.96 11.80
CA HIS A 75 -13.58 -20.87 11.87
C HIS A 75 -14.09 -21.24 10.46
N THR A 76 -14.30 -20.23 9.62
CA THR A 76 -14.81 -20.42 8.26
C THR A 76 -13.84 -21.23 7.39
N VAL A 77 -12.53 -20.99 7.53
CA VAL A 77 -11.50 -21.76 6.82
C VAL A 77 -11.52 -23.22 7.23
N ILE A 78 -11.56 -23.52 8.54
CA ILE A 78 -11.59 -24.91 9.04
C ILE A 78 -12.91 -25.61 8.66
N LYS A 79 -14.04 -24.92 8.76
CA LYS A 79 -15.34 -25.44 8.34
C LYS A 79 -15.29 -25.86 6.86
N THR A 80 -14.84 -24.96 5.98
CA THR A 80 -14.76 -25.26 4.54
C THR A 80 -13.74 -26.38 4.24
N ALA A 81 -12.60 -26.40 4.95
CA ALA A 81 -11.62 -27.46 4.78
C ALA A 81 -12.19 -28.84 5.15
N ARG A 82 -12.99 -28.92 6.23
CA ARG A 82 -13.66 -30.17 6.64
C ARG A 82 -14.75 -30.59 5.67
N GLU A 83 -15.58 -29.65 5.18
CA GLU A 83 -16.61 -29.90 4.16
C GLU A 83 -15.98 -30.49 2.87
N ALA A 84 -14.77 -30.04 2.53
CA ALA A 84 -14.04 -30.51 1.35
C ALA A 84 -13.19 -31.77 1.60
N GLY A 85 -13.15 -32.31 2.81
CA GLY A 85 -12.23 -33.41 3.18
C GLY A 85 -10.75 -33.05 3.02
N ALA A 86 -10.39 -31.76 3.13
CA ALA A 86 -9.03 -31.29 2.90
C ALA A 86 -8.10 -31.64 4.07
N GLY A 87 -6.99 -32.33 3.77
CA GLY A 87 -5.94 -32.63 4.76
C GLY A 87 -4.94 -31.50 4.96
N ARG A 88 -4.93 -30.46 4.10
CA ARG A 88 -3.95 -29.38 4.16
C ARG A 88 -4.51 -28.06 3.65
N ILE A 89 -4.13 -26.97 4.34
CA ILE A 89 -4.41 -25.59 3.98
C ILE A 89 -3.11 -24.93 3.52
N HIS A 90 -3.11 -24.33 2.31
CA HIS A 90 -2.00 -23.56 1.77
C HIS A 90 -2.38 -22.08 1.73
N LEU A 91 -1.49 -21.18 2.19
CA LEU A 91 -1.69 -19.74 2.14
C LEU A 91 -0.35 -19.00 1.99
N ALA A 92 -0.41 -17.75 1.54
CA ALA A 92 0.77 -16.88 1.49
C ALA A 92 1.17 -16.40 2.89
N THR A 93 2.48 -16.28 3.15
CA THR A 93 3.04 -15.65 4.35
C THR A 93 2.83 -14.14 4.28
N ASP A 94 2.40 -13.53 5.39
CA ASP A 94 2.32 -12.07 5.54
C ASP A 94 3.18 -11.61 6.74
N VAL A 95 3.59 -10.35 6.73
CA VAL A 95 4.52 -9.76 7.71
C VAL A 95 3.81 -8.95 8.81
N SER A 96 2.52 -8.69 8.67
CA SER A 96 1.77 -7.86 9.63
C SER A 96 1.45 -8.62 10.92
N GLY A 97 1.46 -7.90 12.05
CA GLY A 97 1.05 -8.49 13.35
C GLY A 97 -0.38 -9.03 13.32
N TYR A 98 -1.27 -8.40 12.54
CA TYR A 98 -2.64 -8.89 12.33
C TYR A 98 -2.63 -10.26 11.62
N ALA A 99 -1.89 -10.39 10.54
CA ALA A 99 -1.77 -11.66 9.81
C ALA A 99 -1.13 -12.76 10.66
N ALA A 100 -0.12 -12.43 11.48
CA ALA A 100 0.49 -13.35 12.41
C ALA A 100 -0.51 -13.87 13.47
N ALA A 101 -1.34 -12.99 14.02
CA ALA A 101 -2.40 -13.37 14.98
C ALA A 101 -3.46 -14.28 14.32
N ARG A 102 -3.89 -13.96 13.09
CA ARG A 102 -4.82 -14.80 12.32
C ARG A 102 -4.24 -16.18 12.02
N LEU A 103 -2.98 -16.24 11.59
CA LEU A 103 -2.29 -17.50 11.31
C LEU A 103 -2.16 -18.36 12.58
N ALA A 104 -1.84 -17.75 13.72
CA ALA A 104 -1.79 -18.46 15.00
C ALA A 104 -3.16 -19.02 15.39
N ALA A 105 -4.24 -18.28 15.21
CA ALA A 105 -5.60 -18.74 15.45
C ALA A 105 -5.98 -19.89 14.49
N LEU A 106 -5.64 -19.78 13.21
CA LEU A 106 -5.88 -20.84 12.23
C LEU A 106 -5.11 -22.12 12.59
N ARG A 107 -3.83 -22.02 12.98
CA ARG A 107 -3.02 -23.18 13.38
C ARG A 107 -3.63 -23.90 14.59
N ARG A 108 -4.00 -23.17 15.65
CA ARG A 108 -4.67 -23.79 16.81
C ARG A 108 -5.97 -24.52 16.43
N ALA A 109 -6.78 -23.93 15.54
CA ALA A 109 -8.01 -24.58 15.08
C ALA A 109 -7.72 -25.78 14.16
N ALA A 110 -6.68 -25.72 13.36
CA ALA A 110 -6.24 -26.79 12.48
C ALA A 110 -5.67 -27.98 13.25
N ASP A 111 -4.88 -27.74 14.30
CA ASP A 111 -4.27 -28.77 15.16
C ASP A 111 -5.37 -29.66 15.80
N VAL A 112 -6.49 -29.06 16.26
CA VAL A 112 -7.63 -29.80 16.81
C VAL A 112 -8.30 -30.71 15.77
N THR A 113 -8.21 -30.37 14.50
CA THR A 113 -8.88 -31.10 13.40
C THR A 113 -7.95 -32.00 12.61
N GLY A 114 -6.65 -32.03 12.93
CA GLY A 114 -5.64 -32.80 12.20
C GLY A 114 -5.33 -32.26 10.79
N ILE A 115 -5.71 -31.01 10.50
CA ILE A 115 -5.48 -30.38 9.20
C ILE A 115 -4.13 -29.65 9.21
N ALA A 116 -3.22 -29.97 8.28
CA ALA A 116 -1.94 -29.31 8.19
C ALA A 116 -2.07 -27.88 7.62
N VAL A 117 -1.24 -26.93 8.12
CA VAL A 117 -1.18 -25.55 7.61
C VAL A 117 0.20 -25.26 7.04
N ALA A 118 0.28 -25.01 5.74
CA ALA A 118 1.51 -24.71 5.00
C ALA A 118 1.51 -23.25 4.52
N CYS A 119 2.53 -22.49 4.95
CA CYS A 119 2.75 -21.10 4.53
C CYS A 119 3.77 -21.04 3.39
N HIS A 120 3.53 -20.16 2.43
CA HIS A 120 4.36 -20.05 1.23
C HIS A 120 4.81 -18.59 1.01
N PRO A 121 6.01 -18.36 0.40
CA PRO A 121 6.42 -17.02 -0.01
C PRO A 121 5.48 -16.49 -1.11
N GLY A 122 5.52 -15.18 -1.39
CA GLY A 122 4.81 -14.63 -2.55
C GLY A 122 4.36 -13.19 -2.45
N ILE A 123 4.46 -12.56 -1.26
CA ILE A 123 4.11 -11.15 -1.09
C ILE A 123 5.30 -10.20 -1.26
N THR A 124 6.53 -10.71 -1.25
CA THR A 124 7.78 -9.94 -1.46
C THR A 124 8.56 -10.52 -2.64
N ALA A 125 9.40 -9.70 -3.28
CA ALA A 125 10.30 -10.16 -4.33
C ALA A 125 11.46 -10.98 -3.76
N VAL A 126 11.88 -10.62 -2.54
CA VAL A 126 12.87 -11.37 -1.75
C VAL A 126 12.33 -11.52 -0.33
N GLU A 127 12.29 -12.75 0.15
CA GLU A 127 11.76 -13.03 1.49
C GLU A 127 12.58 -12.32 2.59
N PRO A 128 11.93 -11.77 3.63
CA PRO A 128 12.61 -11.07 4.72
C PRO A 128 13.76 -11.88 5.36
N ALA A 129 13.62 -13.19 5.46
CA ALA A 129 14.65 -14.08 6.01
C ALA A 129 15.93 -14.10 5.15
N ALA A 130 15.81 -14.01 3.82
CA ALA A 130 16.93 -14.03 2.89
C ALA A 130 17.75 -12.74 2.88
N THR A 131 17.17 -11.64 3.38
CA THR A 131 17.85 -10.34 3.48
C THR A 131 18.37 -10.05 4.89
N ARG A 132 18.12 -10.91 5.87
CA ARG A 132 18.56 -10.68 7.24
C ARG A 132 20.08 -10.65 7.35
N GLY A 133 20.62 -9.62 8.02
CA GLY A 133 22.05 -9.51 8.32
C GLY A 133 22.42 -10.22 9.63
N PRO A 134 23.72 -10.33 9.96
CA PRO A 134 24.21 -10.94 11.20
C PRO A 134 23.63 -10.29 12.47
N GLY A 135 23.40 -8.98 12.44
CA GLY A 135 22.83 -8.20 13.57
C GLY A 135 21.31 -8.06 13.52
N GLY A 136 20.62 -8.80 12.66
CA GLY A 136 19.15 -8.69 12.50
C GLY A 136 18.71 -7.96 11.24
N PRO A 137 17.53 -7.30 11.26
CA PRO A 137 17.01 -6.59 10.11
C PRO A 137 17.83 -5.34 9.80
N TYR A 138 18.02 -5.05 8.51
CA TYR A 138 18.66 -3.80 8.10
C TYR A 138 17.78 -2.60 8.42
N GLN A 139 18.36 -1.59 9.06
CA GLN A 139 17.67 -0.34 9.38
C GLN A 139 17.96 0.79 8.39
N VAL A 140 18.94 0.60 7.49
CA VAL A 140 19.33 1.56 6.45
C VAL A 140 19.13 0.91 5.10
N PHE A 141 18.47 1.62 4.19
CA PHE A 141 18.09 1.07 2.89
C PHE A 141 19.28 0.71 1.99
N THR A 142 20.34 1.51 1.94
CA THR A 142 21.45 1.28 1.02
C THR A 142 22.16 -0.08 1.25
N PRO A 143 22.56 -0.46 2.45
CA PRO A 143 23.13 -1.80 2.70
C PRO A 143 22.08 -2.90 2.50
N TYR A 144 20.79 -2.66 2.86
CA TYR A 144 19.71 -3.58 2.57
C TYR A 144 19.58 -3.84 1.07
N HIS A 145 19.55 -2.79 0.24
CA HIS A 145 19.40 -2.92 -1.21
C HIS A 145 20.53 -3.72 -1.85
N ARG A 146 21.78 -3.54 -1.38
CA ARG A 146 22.92 -4.37 -1.83
C ARG A 146 22.69 -5.85 -1.51
N ARG A 147 22.26 -6.14 -0.28
CA ARG A 147 21.92 -7.51 0.13
C ARG A 147 20.74 -8.06 -0.64
N TRP A 148 19.68 -7.26 -0.83
CA TRP A 148 18.49 -7.61 -1.61
C TRP A 148 18.83 -7.95 -3.07
N LEU A 149 19.73 -7.21 -3.70
CA LEU A 149 20.20 -7.50 -5.06
C LEU A 149 20.99 -8.81 -5.17
N ALA A 150 21.76 -9.16 -4.15
CA ALA A 150 22.59 -10.36 -4.07
C ALA A 150 21.84 -11.58 -3.54
N ALA A 151 20.67 -11.41 -2.91
CA ALA A 151 19.93 -12.51 -2.31
C ALA A 151 19.42 -13.49 -3.38
N PRO A 152 19.44 -14.80 -3.09
CA PRO A 152 18.88 -15.80 -3.98
C PRO A 152 17.38 -15.59 -4.16
N ARG A 153 16.89 -15.78 -5.35
CA ARG A 153 15.47 -15.70 -5.69
C ARG A 153 14.92 -17.07 -6.01
N ARG A 154 13.72 -17.36 -5.54
CA ARG A 154 13.03 -18.55 -5.98
C ARG A 154 12.77 -18.51 -7.50
N ARG A 155 12.56 -19.64 -8.10
CA ARG A 155 12.08 -19.73 -9.49
C ARG A 155 10.67 -19.17 -9.59
N MET A 156 10.38 -18.43 -10.65
CA MET A 156 9.02 -18.05 -11.01
C MET A 156 8.21 -19.29 -11.41
N LEU A 157 6.95 -19.29 -11.03
CA LEU A 157 6.03 -20.41 -11.27
C LEU A 157 5.00 -20.01 -12.33
N PRO A 158 4.72 -20.87 -13.33
CA PRO A 158 3.60 -20.64 -14.23
C PRO A 158 2.28 -20.72 -13.46
N ALA A 159 1.22 -20.19 -14.05
CA ALA A 159 -0.13 -20.48 -13.61
C ALA A 159 -0.40 -22.00 -13.73
N PRO A 160 -1.17 -22.60 -12.83
CA PRO A 160 -1.60 -23.99 -12.96
C PRO A 160 -2.38 -24.20 -14.27
N GLU A 161 -2.04 -25.23 -15.03
CA GLU A 161 -2.75 -25.56 -16.28
C GLU A 161 -4.16 -26.08 -16.01
N ARG A 162 -4.36 -26.70 -14.85
CA ARG A 162 -5.65 -27.27 -14.43
C ARG A 162 -5.83 -27.19 -12.93
N ILE A 163 -7.04 -26.83 -12.52
CA ILE A 163 -7.52 -26.89 -11.12
C ILE A 163 -8.81 -27.67 -11.12
N THR A 164 -8.92 -28.66 -10.23
CA THR A 164 -10.14 -29.45 -10.06
C THR A 164 -10.77 -29.08 -8.71
N LEU A 165 -11.97 -28.54 -8.72
CA LEU A 165 -12.76 -28.32 -7.51
C LEU A 165 -13.32 -29.65 -7.00
N PRO A 166 -13.24 -29.97 -5.68
CA PRO A 166 -13.89 -31.17 -5.15
C PRO A 166 -15.41 -31.15 -5.37
N GLY A 167 -15.99 -32.31 -5.65
CA GLY A 167 -17.44 -32.45 -5.72
C GLY A 167 -18.12 -32.06 -4.40
N GLY A 168 -19.32 -31.48 -4.49
CA GLY A 168 -20.10 -31.07 -3.32
C GLY A 168 -19.73 -29.68 -2.75
N ILE A 169 -18.67 -29.04 -3.20
CA ILE A 169 -18.31 -27.68 -2.78
C ILE A 169 -18.91 -26.67 -3.76
N ALA A 170 -19.93 -25.95 -3.31
CA ALA A 170 -20.49 -24.84 -4.08
C ALA A 170 -19.58 -23.60 -4.00
N PRO A 171 -19.27 -22.92 -5.12
CA PRO A 171 -18.42 -21.72 -5.12
C PRO A 171 -18.95 -20.59 -4.23
N GLY A 172 -20.26 -20.38 -4.17
CA GLY A 172 -20.88 -19.21 -3.56
C GLY A 172 -20.78 -17.98 -4.48
N GLU A 173 -21.47 -16.93 -4.09
CA GLU A 173 -21.47 -15.67 -4.83
C GLU A 173 -20.52 -14.65 -4.19
N LEU A 174 -19.91 -13.80 -5.02
CA LEU A 174 -19.23 -12.61 -4.54
C LEU A 174 -20.27 -11.55 -4.15
N PRO A 175 -20.09 -10.86 -3.02
CA PRO A 175 -21.04 -9.83 -2.60
C PRO A 175 -21.00 -8.63 -3.56
N ARG A 176 -22.10 -7.88 -3.63
CA ARG A 176 -22.11 -6.58 -4.32
C ARG A 176 -21.50 -5.52 -3.42
N LEU A 177 -20.83 -4.52 -4.00
CA LEU A 177 -20.21 -3.42 -3.22
C LEU A 177 -21.22 -2.76 -2.27
N ALA A 178 -22.44 -2.53 -2.70
CA ALA A 178 -23.49 -1.91 -1.89
C ALA A 178 -23.90 -2.74 -0.65
N SER A 179 -23.62 -4.06 -0.64
CA SER A 179 -23.86 -4.89 0.56
C SER A 179 -22.69 -4.84 1.57
N LEU A 180 -21.53 -4.34 1.14
CA LEU A 180 -20.34 -4.22 1.98
C LEU A 180 -20.18 -2.83 2.61
N THR A 181 -20.67 -1.79 1.94
CA THR A 181 -20.56 -0.41 2.38
C THR A 181 -21.63 0.48 1.75
N ALA A 182 -22.10 1.49 2.50
CA ALA A 182 -22.93 2.57 1.97
C ALA A 182 -22.12 3.70 1.35
N ALA A 183 -20.80 3.73 1.55
CA ALA A 183 -19.92 4.75 0.96
C ALA A 183 -19.82 4.58 -0.55
N ARG A 184 -19.53 5.67 -1.25
CA ARG A 184 -19.24 5.67 -2.69
C ARG A 184 -17.75 5.52 -2.93
N PRO A 185 -17.31 4.77 -3.95
CA PRO A 185 -15.91 4.72 -4.33
C PRO A 185 -15.45 6.09 -4.85
N ALA A 186 -14.15 6.34 -4.78
CA ALA A 186 -13.54 7.49 -5.42
C ALA A 186 -13.80 7.47 -6.94
N ALA A 187 -13.85 8.65 -7.57
CA ALA A 187 -14.29 8.78 -8.95
C ALA A 187 -13.30 8.16 -9.98
N GLU A 188 -12.01 8.13 -9.64
CA GLU A 188 -10.95 7.74 -10.57
C GLU A 188 -10.14 6.56 -10.01
N VAL A 189 -10.79 5.40 -9.85
CA VAL A 189 -10.12 4.20 -9.34
C VAL A 189 -9.84 3.24 -10.48
N PRO A 190 -8.61 2.71 -10.60
CA PRO A 190 -8.33 1.66 -11.58
C PRO A 190 -9.05 0.36 -11.21
N SER A 191 -9.45 -0.40 -12.21
CA SER A 191 -9.99 -1.75 -12.00
C SER A 191 -8.95 -2.66 -11.33
N GLY A 192 -9.41 -3.50 -10.39
CA GLY A 192 -8.56 -4.51 -9.75
C GLY A 192 -8.32 -5.74 -10.64
N GLY A 193 -7.46 -6.65 -10.18
CA GLY A 193 -7.21 -7.94 -10.81
C GLY A 193 -5.82 -8.10 -11.43
N GLU A 194 -5.43 -9.35 -11.67
CA GLU A 194 -4.16 -9.73 -12.32
C GLU A 194 -4.13 -9.21 -13.76
N SER A 195 -5.22 -9.39 -14.50
CA SER A 195 -5.33 -8.98 -15.90
C SER A 195 -5.20 -7.47 -16.06
N ALA A 196 -5.92 -6.69 -15.26
CA ALA A 196 -5.85 -5.22 -15.27
C ALA A 196 -4.45 -4.72 -14.85
N GLY A 197 -3.85 -5.35 -13.84
CA GLY A 197 -2.52 -5.03 -13.37
C GLY A 197 -1.44 -5.30 -14.41
N LEU A 198 -1.51 -6.42 -15.12
CA LEU A 198 -0.59 -6.75 -16.20
C LEU A 198 -0.75 -5.82 -17.41
N ALA A 199 -1.99 -5.48 -17.78
CA ALA A 199 -2.27 -4.50 -18.82
C ALA A 199 -1.71 -3.12 -18.46
N ARG A 200 -1.91 -2.67 -17.21
CA ARG A 200 -1.32 -1.42 -16.70
C ARG A 200 0.20 -1.44 -16.75
N LEU A 201 0.82 -2.55 -16.30
CA LEU A 201 2.28 -2.72 -16.35
C LEU A 201 2.79 -2.64 -17.78
N ALA A 202 2.15 -3.32 -18.72
CA ALA A 202 2.54 -3.32 -20.12
C ALA A 202 2.47 -1.92 -20.73
N ALA A 203 1.34 -1.22 -20.57
CA ALA A 203 1.14 0.13 -21.08
C ALA A 203 2.17 1.12 -20.49
N TRP A 204 2.35 1.12 -19.16
CA TRP A 204 3.32 2.00 -18.50
C TRP A 204 4.76 1.68 -18.91
N SER A 205 5.14 0.40 -18.94
CA SER A 205 6.52 0.01 -19.20
C SER A 205 6.94 0.21 -20.66
N SER A 206 6.01 0.24 -21.61
CA SER A 206 6.31 0.56 -23.02
C SER A 206 6.53 2.06 -23.25
N GLY A 207 5.84 2.93 -22.50
CA GLY A 207 5.89 4.38 -22.71
C GLY A 207 6.78 5.13 -21.72
N GLN A 208 6.73 4.80 -20.43
CA GLN A 208 7.25 5.67 -19.36
C GLN A 208 8.46 5.10 -18.61
N LEU A 209 8.69 3.78 -18.66
CA LEU A 209 9.77 3.14 -17.88
C LEU A 209 11.16 3.71 -18.20
N ALA A 210 11.46 3.93 -19.47
CA ALA A 210 12.79 4.42 -19.89
C ALA A 210 13.14 5.82 -19.31
N GLY A 211 12.11 6.66 -19.09
CA GLY A 211 12.24 7.98 -18.48
C GLY A 211 12.08 8.00 -16.96
N TYR A 212 11.77 6.87 -16.33
CA TYR A 212 11.34 6.79 -14.95
C TYR A 212 12.31 7.45 -13.95
N GLU A 213 13.61 7.24 -14.11
CA GLU A 213 14.60 7.80 -13.21
C GLU A 213 14.58 9.35 -13.16
N ARG A 214 14.23 9.98 -14.27
CA ARG A 214 14.16 11.45 -14.37
C ARG A 214 12.79 12.01 -13.98
N CYS A 215 11.71 11.26 -14.27
CA CYS A 215 10.34 11.76 -14.18
C CYS A 215 9.55 11.24 -12.97
N HIS A 216 10.10 10.29 -12.20
CA HIS A 216 9.35 9.66 -11.11
C HIS A 216 9.02 10.59 -9.93
N ASP A 217 9.66 11.75 -9.84
CA ASP A 217 9.40 12.78 -8.85
C ASP A 217 8.59 13.96 -9.40
N ASP A 218 8.38 14.03 -10.71
CA ASP A 218 7.56 15.05 -11.37
C ASP A 218 6.08 14.77 -11.11
N LEU A 219 5.44 15.67 -10.37
CA LEU A 219 4.04 15.52 -9.95
C LEU A 219 3.06 15.74 -11.12
N ALA A 220 3.38 16.66 -12.03
CA ALA A 220 2.53 16.98 -13.17
C ALA A 220 2.50 15.88 -14.23
N ALA A 221 3.65 15.22 -14.43
CA ALA A 221 3.84 14.22 -15.48
C ALA A 221 3.05 12.93 -15.26
N ASP A 222 2.63 12.60 -14.02
CA ASP A 222 2.00 11.31 -13.65
C ASP A 222 2.74 10.09 -14.24
N ALA A 223 4.08 10.16 -14.22
CA ALA A 223 4.96 9.18 -14.87
C ALA A 223 5.21 7.92 -14.03
N THR A 224 4.53 7.76 -12.90
CA THR A 224 4.65 6.58 -12.04
C THR A 224 3.80 5.42 -12.53
N SER A 225 4.20 4.20 -12.16
CA SER A 225 3.49 3.00 -12.62
C SER A 225 2.07 2.85 -12.08
N ARG A 226 1.76 3.46 -10.93
CA ARG A 226 0.51 3.28 -10.16
C ARG A 226 0.19 1.80 -9.87
N LEU A 227 1.22 0.95 -9.69
CA LEU A 227 1.06 -0.49 -9.43
C LEU A 227 0.94 -0.85 -7.95
N SER A 228 0.97 0.13 -7.05
CA SER A 228 0.99 -0.12 -5.60
C SER A 228 -0.24 -0.89 -5.09
N ALA A 229 -1.45 -0.60 -5.61
CA ALA A 229 -2.65 -1.34 -5.27
C ALA A 229 -2.58 -2.82 -5.72
N TYR A 230 -2.13 -3.07 -6.94
CA TYR A 230 -1.96 -4.43 -7.46
C TYR A 230 -0.92 -5.24 -6.66
N LEU A 231 0.14 -4.59 -6.19
CA LEU A 231 1.14 -5.20 -5.30
C LEU A 231 0.58 -5.41 -3.88
N HIS A 232 -0.28 -4.50 -3.39
CA HIS A 232 -0.93 -4.65 -2.10
C HIS A 232 -1.86 -5.86 -2.06
N PHE A 233 -2.73 -6.02 -3.04
CA PHE A 233 -3.64 -7.16 -3.14
C PHE A 233 -2.97 -8.42 -3.72
N GLY A 234 -1.74 -8.31 -4.18
CA GLY A 234 -0.99 -9.41 -4.77
C GLY A 234 -1.51 -9.88 -6.13
N CYS A 235 -2.19 -8.99 -6.87
CA CYS A 235 -2.60 -9.21 -8.25
C CYS A 235 -1.39 -9.33 -9.20
N ILE A 236 -0.26 -8.69 -8.85
CA ILE A 236 1.00 -8.82 -9.57
C ILE A 236 2.06 -9.42 -8.63
N SER A 237 2.84 -10.36 -9.15
CA SER A 237 3.99 -10.90 -8.43
C SER A 237 5.10 -9.86 -8.33
N PRO A 238 5.56 -9.47 -7.11
CA PRO A 238 6.70 -8.58 -6.95
C PRO A 238 8.01 -9.18 -7.47
N LEU A 239 8.15 -10.52 -7.44
CA LEU A 239 9.30 -11.21 -8.00
C LEU A 239 9.32 -11.12 -9.52
N ALA A 240 8.19 -11.43 -10.18
CA ALA A 240 8.07 -11.33 -11.64
C ALA A 240 8.28 -9.89 -12.11
N LEU A 241 7.72 -8.92 -11.39
CA LEU A 241 7.90 -7.50 -11.66
C LEU A 241 9.38 -7.09 -11.60
N ALA A 242 10.09 -7.44 -10.52
CA ALA A 242 11.50 -7.13 -10.37
C ALA A 242 12.38 -7.82 -11.42
N ALA A 243 12.12 -9.08 -11.72
CA ALA A 243 12.87 -9.85 -12.73
C ALA A 243 12.63 -9.31 -14.15
N GLY A 244 11.40 -9.02 -14.50
CA GLY A 244 11.03 -8.58 -15.86
C GLY A 244 11.45 -7.14 -16.18
N MET A 245 11.62 -6.29 -15.16
CA MET A 245 11.94 -4.87 -15.38
C MET A 245 13.43 -4.55 -15.24
N ARG A 246 14.21 -5.31 -14.46
CA ARG A 246 15.57 -4.94 -14.04
C ARG A 246 16.52 -4.61 -15.19
N ALA A 247 16.49 -5.37 -16.28
CA ALA A 247 17.39 -5.21 -17.41
C ALA A 247 16.91 -4.16 -18.45
N ARG A 248 15.68 -3.65 -18.29
CA ARG A 248 15.12 -2.65 -19.23
C ARG A 248 15.65 -1.25 -18.92
N PRO A 249 15.76 -0.36 -19.91
CA PRO A 249 16.08 1.04 -19.68
C PRO A 249 15.15 1.66 -18.61
N GLY A 250 15.68 2.37 -17.63
CA GLY A 250 14.94 2.92 -16.47
C GLY A 250 14.51 1.88 -15.43
N GLY A 251 14.62 0.58 -15.75
CA GLY A 251 14.12 -0.50 -14.90
C GLY A 251 14.84 -0.65 -13.57
N ALA A 252 16.15 -0.35 -13.50
CA ALA A 252 16.91 -0.41 -12.25
C ALA A 252 16.36 0.56 -11.20
N ALA A 253 16.04 1.79 -11.58
CA ALA A 253 15.43 2.80 -10.72
C ALA A 253 14.04 2.38 -10.23
N PHE A 254 13.23 1.78 -11.12
CA PHE A 254 11.92 1.26 -10.76
C PHE A 254 12.02 0.05 -9.80
N VAL A 255 12.88 -0.93 -10.09
CA VAL A 255 13.08 -2.11 -9.24
C VAL A 255 13.61 -1.72 -7.85
N ARG A 256 14.34 -0.62 -7.75
CA ARG A 256 14.73 -0.04 -6.46
C ARG A 256 13.49 0.33 -5.61
N GLN A 257 12.36 0.75 -6.20
CA GLN A 257 11.13 1.01 -5.45
C GLN A 257 10.47 -0.28 -4.96
N VAL A 258 10.56 -1.37 -5.73
CA VAL A 258 10.13 -2.71 -5.26
C VAL A 258 10.98 -3.15 -4.06
N ALA A 259 12.29 -2.89 -4.10
CA ALA A 259 13.17 -3.16 -2.96
C ALA A 259 12.85 -2.29 -1.72
N TRP A 260 12.40 -1.04 -1.88
CA TRP A 260 11.91 -0.22 -0.77
C TRP A 260 10.67 -0.83 -0.10
N ARG A 261 9.72 -1.36 -0.89
CA ARG A 261 8.58 -2.07 -0.35
C ARG A 261 9.00 -3.29 0.49
N ASP A 262 9.89 -4.11 -0.02
CA ASP A 262 10.42 -5.27 0.69
C ASP A 262 11.25 -4.87 1.93
N PHE A 263 11.93 -3.71 1.89
CA PHE A 263 12.63 -3.14 3.05
C PHE A 263 11.68 -2.85 4.21
N PHE A 264 10.54 -2.25 3.94
CA PHE A 264 9.54 -2.03 4.97
C PHE A 264 8.88 -3.33 5.44
N CYS A 265 8.69 -4.30 4.57
CA CYS A 265 8.22 -5.63 4.93
C CYS A 265 9.18 -6.33 5.92
N GLN A 266 10.50 -6.29 5.69
CA GLN A 266 11.47 -6.92 6.60
C GLN A 266 11.55 -6.19 7.95
N LEU A 267 11.38 -4.87 7.99
CA LEU A 267 11.32 -4.11 9.24
C LEU A 267 10.08 -4.48 10.05
N LEU A 268 8.91 -4.51 9.41
CA LEU A 268 7.66 -4.86 10.09
C LEU A 268 7.65 -6.33 10.55
N ALA A 269 8.20 -7.26 9.75
CA ALA A 269 8.34 -8.66 10.16
C ALA A 269 9.19 -8.83 11.43
N ALA A 270 10.23 -7.99 11.61
CA ALA A 270 11.10 -8.01 12.76
C ALA A 270 10.53 -7.25 13.98
N ARG A 271 9.72 -6.22 13.72
CA ARG A 271 9.13 -5.33 14.72
C ARG A 271 7.64 -5.08 14.41
N PRO A 272 6.76 -6.09 14.63
CA PRO A 272 5.33 -5.96 14.34
C PRO A 272 4.64 -4.85 15.13
N ASP A 273 5.15 -4.52 16.33
CA ASP A 273 4.70 -3.40 17.17
C ASP A 273 4.93 -2.03 16.53
N ALA A 274 5.90 -1.91 15.60
CA ALA A 274 6.15 -0.68 14.85
C ALA A 274 4.97 -0.24 13.95
N ALA A 275 3.99 -1.10 13.73
CA ALA A 275 2.72 -0.69 13.12
C ALA A 275 1.94 0.33 13.97
N ARG A 276 2.21 0.42 15.28
CA ARG A 276 1.44 1.26 16.23
C ARG A 276 2.32 2.07 17.17
N ARG A 277 3.59 1.66 17.36
CA ARG A 277 4.56 2.31 18.26
C ARG A 277 5.70 2.87 17.44
N ASP A 278 6.35 3.87 17.98
CA ASP A 278 7.55 4.42 17.37
C ASP A 278 8.63 3.35 17.25
N TYR A 279 9.21 3.24 16.07
CA TYR A 279 10.34 2.34 15.84
C TYR A 279 11.54 2.80 16.68
N ARG A 280 11.72 4.12 16.79
CA ARG A 280 12.66 4.81 17.68
C ARG A 280 11.89 5.88 18.45
N GLY A 281 11.46 5.55 19.66
CA GLY A 281 10.80 6.52 20.55
C GLY A 281 11.74 7.68 20.87
N ARG A 282 11.21 8.89 20.82
CA ARG A 282 11.95 10.14 21.05
C ARG A 282 11.34 11.00 22.13
N GLY A 283 10.25 10.54 22.74
CA GLY A 283 9.54 11.34 23.74
C GLY A 283 8.87 12.58 23.15
N ASP A 284 8.42 12.50 21.89
CA ASP A 284 7.67 13.59 21.26
C ASP A 284 6.40 13.87 22.07
N ASP A 285 6.21 15.12 22.47
CA ASP A 285 4.97 15.65 23.03
C ASP A 285 4.16 16.29 21.89
N TRP A 286 3.43 15.44 21.18
CA TRP A 286 2.66 15.82 19.99
C TRP A 286 1.55 16.82 20.38
N ARG A 287 1.36 17.84 19.54
CA ARG A 287 0.31 18.83 19.73
C ARG A 287 -1.06 18.22 19.49
N ASP A 288 -2.01 18.51 20.36
CA ASP A 288 -3.43 18.26 20.15
C ASP A 288 -4.05 19.47 19.44
N ASP A 289 -4.23 19.34 18.10
CA ASP A 289 -4.77 20.40 17.24
C ASP A 289 -5.79 19.78 16.28
N PRO A 290 -7.04 19.59 16.72
CA PRO A 290 -8.08 19.00 15.90
C PRO A 290 -8.45 19.86 14.69
N ASP A 291 -8.36 21.19 14.77
CA ASP A 291 -8.68 22.10 13.67
C ASP A 291 -7.60 22.04 12.60
N GLY A 292 -6.32 22.05 12.98
CA GLY A 292 -5.19 21.88 12.08
C GLY A 292 -5.23 20.50 11.40
N LEU A 293 -5.56 19.45 12.16
CA LEU A 293 -5.73 18.09 11.59
C LEU A 293 -6.88 18.06 10.58
N ALA A 294 -8.02 18.67 10.88
CA ALA A 294 -9.17 18.71 9.97
C ALA A 294 -8.85 19.51 8.70
N ALA A 295 -8.19 20.66 8.81
CA ALA A 295 -7.75 21.46 7.68
C ALA A 295 -6.80 20.66 6.77
N TRP A 296 -5.84 19.95 7.35
CA TRP A 296 -4.93 19.07 6.62
C TRP A 296 -5.69 17.92 5.92
N GLN A 297 -6.60 17.24 6.60
CA GLN A 297 -7.41 16.15 6.04
C GLN A 297 -8.27 16.60 4.85
N GLN A 298 -8.77 17.83 4.90
CA GLN A 298 -9.64 18.41 3.88
C GLN A 298 -8.88 19.07 2.72
N GLY A 299 -7.54 19.19 2.81
CA GLY A 299 -6.74 19.93 1.84
C GLY A 299 -7.09 21.42 1.82
N ARG A 300 -7.09 22.04 3.00
CA ARG A 300 -7.43 23.45 3.26
C ARG A 300 -6.42 24.14 4.19
N THR A 301 -5.15 23.73 4.05
CA THR A 301 -4.06 24.25 4.89
C THR A 301 -3.56 25.63 4.48
N GLY A 302 -3.92 26.09 3.27
CA GLY A 302 -3.35 27.28 2.66
C GLY A 302 -1.98 27.05 2.03
N TYR A 303 -1.49 25.82 2.03
CA TYR A 303 -0.28 25.41 1.30
C TYR A 303 -0.68 24.63 0.04
N PRO A 304 -0.60 25.24 -1.16
CA PRO A 304 -1.20 24.68 -2.39
C PRO A 304 -0.78 23.25 -2.72
N LEU A 305 0.48 22.89 -2.55
CA LEU A 305 0.96 21.53 -2.81
C LEU A 305 0.41 20.52 -1.79
N VAL A 306 0.32 20.89 -0.50
CA VAL A 306 -0.26 20.03 0.54
C VAL A 306 -1.74 19.80 0.25
N ASP A 307 -2.46 20.87 -0.06
CA ASP A 307 -3.89 20.83 -0.34
C ASP A 307 -4.19 20.01 -1.60
N ALA A 308 -3.43 20.21 -2.68
CA ALA A 308 -3.52 19.42 -3.89
C ALA A 308 -3.34 17.93 -3.63
N ALA A 309 -2.34 17.55 -2.85
CA ALA A 309 -2.06 16.16 -2.52
C ALA A 309 -3.17 15.50 -1.70
N MET A 310 -3.71 16.21 -0.70
CA MET A 310 -4.81 15.69 0.13
C MET A 310 -6.11 15.57 -0.66
N ARG A 311 -6.39 16.51 -1.58
CA ARG A 311 -7.54 16.44 -2.48
C ARG A 311 -7.38 15.32 -3.53
N GLN A 312 -6.16 15.08 -4.03
CA GLN A 312 -5.88 13.90 -4.86
C GLN A 312 -6.22 12.61 -4.12
N LEU A 313 -5.76 12.48 -2.87
CA LEU A 313 -6.07 11.30 -2.05
C LEU A 313 -7.57 11.05 -1.91
N ALA A 314 -8.33 12.10 -1.63
CA ALA A 314 -9.79 12.01 -1.46
C ALA A 314 -10.50 11.62 -2.77
N ARG A 315 -10.04 12.14 -3.92
CA ARG A 315 -10.68 11.93 -5.23
C ARG A 315 -10.30 10.62 -5.89
N GLU A 316 -9.03 10.19 -5.73
CA GLU A 316 -8.48 9.04 -6.47
C GLU A 316 -8.24 7.80 -5.59
N GLY A 317 -8.27 7.94 -4.26
CA GLY A 317 -7.77 6.87 -3.36
C GLY A 317 -6.27 6.59 -3.56
N PHE A 318 -5.57 7.51 -4.21
CA PHE A 318 -4.16 7.46 -4.55
C PHE A 318 -3.50 8.81 -4.25
N MET A 319 -2.22 8.80 -3.94
CA MET A 319 -1.37 9.98 -3.84
C MET A 319 0.01 9.64 -4.36
N HIS A 320 0.60 10.54 -5.14
CA HIS A 320 1.96 10.39 -5.64
C HIS A 320 2.97 10.28 -4.50
N ASN A 321 3.99 9.40 -4.61
CA ASN A 321 4.94 9.14 -3.52
C ASN A 321 5.63 10.41 -2.98
N ARG A 322 6.06 11.32 -3.87
CA ARG A 322 6.67 12.60 -3.47
C ARG A 322 5.71 13.44 -2.61
N ALA A 323 4.46 13.52 -3.03
CA ALA A 323 3.42 14.22 -2.30
C ALA A 323 3.17 13.60 -0.91
N ARG A 324 3.14 12.24 -0.80
CA ARG A 324 3.00 11.55 0.51
C ARG A 324 4.07 11.99 1.51
N MET A 325 5.31 12.14 1.06
CA MET A 325 6.42 12.57 1.93
C MET A 325 6.25 14.02 2.40
N ILE A 326 5.79 14.89 1.52
CA ILE A 326 5.62 16.32 1.79
C ILE A 326 4.47 16.53 2.79
N VAL A 327 3.30 15.94 2.54
CA VAL A 327 2.14 16.09 3.44
C VAL A 327 2.36 15.44 4.79
N ALA A 328 3.15 14.34 4.84
CA ALA A 328 3.51 13.71 6.10
C ALA A 328 4.52 14.56 6.91
N SER A 329 5.48 15.18 6.25
CA SER A 329 6.39 16.15 6.88
C SER A 329 5.61 17.36 7.40
N PHE A 330 4.68 17.90 6.63
CA PHE A 330 3.85 19.03 7.05
C PHE A 330 3.05 18.71 8.31
N LEU A 331 2.32 17.59 8.31
CA LEU A 331 1.55 17.19 9.49
C LEU A 331 2.43 17.04 10.74
N THR A 332 3.57 16.37 10.62
CA THR A 332 4.37 15.96 11.77
C THR A 332 5.41 16.98 12.21
N LYS A 333 5.67 18.02 11.43
CA LYS A 333 6.73 19.00 11.70
C LYS A 333 6.22 20.44 11.68
N ASP A 334 5.35 20.79 10.75
CA ASP A 334 4.75 22.13 10.71
C ASP A 334 3.58 22.23 11.69
N LEU A 335 2.66 21.26 11.69
CA LEU A 335 1.56 21.20 12.66
C LEU A 335 1.96 20.50 13.96
N TYR A 336 3.01 19.70 13.96
CA TYR A 336 3.52 18.91 15.08
C TYR A 336 2.44 17.97 15.67
N ILE A 337 1.64 17.35 14.77
CA ILE A 337 0.59 16.38 15.12
C ILE A 337 1.14 14.95 14.98
N ASP A 338 0.69 14.06 15.86
CA ASP A 338 1.13 12.65 15.89
C ASP A 338 0.97 11.99 14.51
N TRP A 339 2.05 11.37 14.03
CA TRP A 339 2.06 10.65 12.77
C TRP A 339 0.99 9.58 12.66
N ARG A 340 0.51 9.02 13.79
CA ARG A 340 -0.54 7.99 13.82
C ARG A 340 -1.86 8.52 13.30
N ALA A 341 -2.17 9.78 13.54
CA ALA A 341 -3.37 10.43 13.01
C ALA A 341 -3.33 10.50 11.47
N GLY A 342 -2.19 10.92 10.91
CA GLY A 342 -1.97 10.95 9.46
C GLY A 342 -1.95 9.56 8.84
N ALA A 343 -1.24 8.61 9.45
CA ALA A 343 -1.20 7.23 9.00
C ALA A 343 -2.59 6.58 8.99
N ALA A 344 -3.41 6.83 10.01
CA ALA A 344 -4.79 6.36 10.07
C ALA A 344 -5.66 6.98 8.97
N HIS A 345 -5.48 8.27 8.67
CA HIS A 345 -6.18 8.92 7.56
C HIS A 345 -5.81 8.28 6.22
N PHE A 346 -4.53 8.03 5.97
CA PHE A 346 -4.07 7.32 4.76
C PHE A 346 -4.63 5.90 4.69
N MET A 347 -4.61 5.15 5.79
CA MET A 347 -5.21 3.81 5.85
C MET A 347 -6.70 3.81 5.54
N ARG A 348 -7.42 4.88 5.85
CA ARG A 348 -8.85 5.00 5.49
C ARG A 348 -9.08 5.32 4.02
N HIS A 349 -8.21 6.09 3.37
CA HIS A 349 -8.46 6.61 2.02
C HIS A 349 -7.71 5.88 0.91
N LEU A 350 -6.47 5.41 1.14
CA LEU A 350 -5.67 4.76 0.10
C LEU A 350 -6.23 3.40 -0.33
N VAL A 351 -6.24 3.14 -1.63
CA VAL A 351 -6.49 1.81 -2.20
C VAL A 351 -5.36 0.86 -1.83
N ASP A 352 -4.11 1.34 -1.90
CA ASP A 352 -2.88 0.58 -1.64
C ASP A 352 -2.45 0.56 -0.16
N ALA A 353 -3.39 0.70 0.78
CA ALA A 353 -3.11 0.83 2.22
C ALA A 353 -2.36 -0.39 2.79
N ASP A 354 -1.09 -0.52 2.44
CA ASP A 354 -0.15 -1.53 2.94
C ASP A 354 0.41 -1.09 4.30
N VAL A 355 0.20 -1.91 5.33
CA VAL A 355 0.59 -1.57 6.70
C VAL A 355 2.10 -1.33 6.83
N ALA A 356 2.94 -2.17 6.19
CA ALA A 356 4.38 -2.01 6.26
C ALA A 356 4.83 -0.71 5.59
N CYS A 357 4.38 -0.46 4.37
CA CYS A 357 4.74 0.75 3.63
C CYS A 357 4.15 2.00 4.28
N ASN A 358 2.87 1.99 4.66
CA ASN A 358 2.23 3.17 5.24
C ASN A 358 2.86 3.56 6.57
N GLN A 359 2.83 2.66 7.55
CA GLN A 359 3.24 3.01 8.91
C GLN A 359 4.73 3.37 9.02
N LEU A 360 5.59 2.65 8.31
CA LEU A 360 7.03 2.89 8.41
C LEU A 360 7.50 4.09 7.58
N ASN A 361 6.81 4.44 6.48
CA ASN A 361 7.07 5.70 5.79
C ASN A 361 6.56 6.91 6.59
N TRP A 362 5.42 6.80 7.27
CA TRP A 362 4.96 7.85 8.19
C TRP A 362 5.98 8.12 9.30
N GLN A 363 6.50 7.06 9.92
CA GLN A 363 7.55 7.17 10.91
C GLN A 363 8.87 7.71 10.34
N TRP A 364 9.20 7.32 9.09
CA TRP A 364 10.36 7.88 8.40
C TRP A 364 10.22 9.40 8.23
N ALA A 365 9.05 9.88 7.79
CA ALA A 365 8.77 11.31 7.66
C ALA A 365 8.73 12.03 9.02
N ALA A 366 8.13 11.43 10.04
CA ALA A 366 8.07 11.96 11.40
C ALA A 366 9.43 11.99 12.12
N GLY A 367 10.41 11.18 11.65
CA GLY A 367 11.72 11.02 12.29
C GLY A 367 11.68 10.06 13.50
N THR A 368 10.62 9.30 13.70
CA THR A 368 10.51 8.22 14.70
C THR A 368 10.84 6.83 14.11
N GLY A 369 11.17 6.78 12.82
CA GLY A 369 11.50 5.57 12.07
C GLY A 369 12.99 5.35 11.84
N THR A 370 13.30 4.79 10.67
CA THR A 370 14.66 4.41 10.26
C THR A 370 15.38 5.47 9.43
N ASP A 371 14.86 6.70 9.32
CA ASP A 371 15.56 7.79 8.65
C ASP A 371 16.89 8.09 9.37
N THR A 372 17.93 8.26 8.58
CA THR A 372 19.27 8.68 9.06
C THR A 372 19.36 10.18 9.31
N SER A 373 18.48 10.97 8.68
CA SER A 373 18.40 12.43 8.84
C SER A 373 17.22 12.80 9.75
N ARG A 374 17.48 12.86 11.04
CA ARG A 374 16.47 13.06 12.10
C ARG A 374 15.66 14.36 11.96
N HIS A 375 16.24 15.38 11.38
CA HIS A 375 15.69 16.74 11.27
C HIS A 375 15.37 17.14 9.82
N ARG A 376 15.16 16.15 8.94
CA ARG A 376 14.78 16.42 7.55
C ARG A 376 13.39 17.07 7.53
N VAL A 377 13.35 18.30 7.08
CA VAL A 377 12.13 19.10 6.90
C VAL A 377 11.95 19.37 5.41
N PHE A 378 10.74 19.31 4.94
CA PHE A 378 10.38 19.74 3.59
C PHE A 378 9.61 21.06 3.68
N ASN A 379 10.16 22.14 3.08
CA ASN A 379 9.37 23.34 2.87
C ASN A 379 8.35 23.08 1.75
N PRO A 380 7.04 23.11 2.01
CA PRO A 380 6.04 22.70 1.03
C PRO A 380 6.02 23.58 -0.23
N THR A 381 6.25 24.90 -0.10
CA THR A 381 6.31 25.81 -1.24
C THR A 381 7.51 25.50 -2.13
N LEU A 382 8.72 25.38 -1.55
CA LEU A 382 9.94 25.04 -2.31
C LEU A 382 9.86 23.64 -2.94
N GLN A 383 9.19 22.70 -2.29
CA GLN A 383 8.95 21.37 -2.86
C GLN A 383 7.98 21.46 -4.05
N GLY A 384 6.96 22.32 -3.97
CA GLY A 384 6.04 22.61 -5.09
C GLY A 384 6.80 23.16 -6.29
N GLN A 385 7.55 24.23 -6.09
CA GLN A 385 8.38 24.84 -7.13
C GLN A 385 9.37 23.86 -7.80
N ARG A 386 9.87 22.90 -7.03
CA ARG A 386 10.81 21.90 -7.53
C ARG A 386 10.17 20.76 -8.30
N PHE A 387 9.04 20.22 -7.84
CA PHE A 387 8.45 18.98 -8.35
C PHE A 387 7.15 19.18 -9.16
N ASP A 388 6.67 20.41 -9.25
CA ASP A 388 5.55 20.88 -10.06
C ASP A 388 5.82 22.31 -10.55
N PRO A 389 6.94 22.59 -11.23
CA PRO A 389 7.41 23.95 -11.48
C PRO A 389 6.38 24.83 -12.22
N GLY A 390 5.54 24.24 -13.07
CA GLY A 390 4.47 24.93 -13.77
C GLY A 390 3.18 25.07 -12.97
N GLY A 391 3.05 24.37 -11.83
CA GLY A 391 1.83 24.38 -11.03
C GLY A 391 0.68 23.53 -11.59
N GLU A 392 0.94 22.68 -12.59
CA GLU A 392 -0.10 21.89 -13.25
C GLU A 392 -0.74 20.86 -12.30
N TYR A 393 0.06 20.22 -11.45
CA TYR A 393 -0.45 19.31 -10.43
C TYR A 393 -1.31 20.05 -9.41
N ILE A 394 -0.85 21.20 -8.92
CA ILE A 394 -1.61 22.04 -8.00
C ILE A 394 -2.93 22.46 -8.65
N CYS A 395 -2.91 23.04 -9.83
CA CYS A 395 -4.13 23.51 -10.53
C CYS A 395 -5.12 22.36 -10.84
N ARG A 396 -4.63 21.16 -11.12
CA ARG A 396 -5.48 19.96 -11.34
C ARG A 396 -6.29 19.57 -10.11
N HIS A 397 -5.74 19.74 -8.92
CA HIS A 397 -6.35 19.30 -7.66
C HIS A 397 -6.89 20.46 -6.80
N VAL A 398 -6.48 21.69 -7.10
CA VAL A 398 -6.92 22.95 -6.48
C VAL A 398 -7.40 23.90 -7.58
N PRO A 399 -8.57 23.61 -8.20
CA PRO A 399 -9.04 24.34 -9.38
C PRO A 399 -9.26 25.83 -9.13
N GLU A 400 -9.49 26.26 -7.89
CA GLU A 400 -9.58 27.67 -7.51
C GLU A 400 -8.28 28.45 -7.79
N LEU A 401 -7.13 27.80 -7.86
CA LEU A 401 -5.85 28.43 -8.22
C LEU A 401 -5.55 28.38 -9.73
N ALA A 402 -6.39 27.73 -10.52
CA ALA A 402 -6.20 27.66 -11.97
C ALA A 402 -6.19 29.06 -12.60
N GLY A 403 -5.26 29.28 -13.54
CA GLY A 403 -5.09 30.56 -14.21
C GLY A 403 -4.25 31.59 -13.46
N LEU A 404 -3.70 31.25 -12.28
CA LEU A 404 -2.63 32.05 -11.69
C LEU A 404 -1.31 31.80 -12.44
N PRO A 405 -0.42 32.80 -12.52
CA PRO A 405 0.95 32.58 -13.00
C PRO A 405 1.66 31.50 -12.19
N ALA A 406 2.52 30.70 -12.82
CA ALA A 406 3.26 29.64 -12.16
C ALA A 406 4.05 30.10 -10.92
N ALA A 407 4.57 31.33 -10.92
CA ALA A 407 5.27 31.91 -9.78
C ALA A 407 4.34 32.15 -8.56
N GLU A 408 3.05 32.38 -8.79
CA GLU A 408 2.06 32.68 -7.75
C GLU A 408 1.30 31.43 -7.27
N VAL A 409 1.16 30.40 -8.11
CA VAL A 409 0.41 29.19 -7.77
C VAL A 409 0.95 28.49 -6.52
N HIS A 410 2.26 28.53 -6.30
CA HIS A 410 2.90 27.87 -5.16
C HIS A 410 2.76 28.61 -3.84
N ASP A 411 2.55 29.93 -3.90
CA ASP A 411 2.36 30.80 -2.72
C ASP A 411 1.53 32.02 -3.13
N PRO A 412 0.20 31.84 -3.26
CA PRO A 412 -0.68 32.93 -3.64
C PRO A 412 -0.67 34.04 -2.57
N GLY A 413 -0.49 35.28 -3.01
CA GLY A 413 -0.56 36.44 -2.12
C GLY A 413 -1.97 36.65 -1.54
N PRO A 414 -2.11 37.43 -0.44
CA PRO A 414 -3.42 37.60 0.23
C PRO A 414 -4.55 38.13 -0.66
N ALA A 415 -4.25 38.96 -1.64
CA ALA A 415 -5.24 39.46 -2.61
C ALA A 415 -5.75 38.32 -3.52
N ALA A 416 -4.84 37.51 -4.05
CA ALA A 416 -5.19 36.36 -4.89
C ALA A 416 -5.99 35.30 -4.10
N ARG A 417 -5.61 35.04 -2.85
CA ARG A 417 -6.35 34.11 -1.96
C ARG A 417 -7.79 34.56 -1.74
N ARG A 418 -8.01 35.83 -1.38
CA ARG A 418 -9.37 36.37 -1.22
C ARG A 418 -10.18 36.32 -2.49
N GLN A 419 -9.59 36.71 -3.62
CA GLN A 419 -10.28 36.72 -4.93
C GLN A 419 -10.68 35.31 -5.37
N ARG A 420 -9.85 34.30 -5.05
CA ARG A 420 -10.04 32.92 -5.44
C ARG A 420 -10.77 32.05 -4.40
N GLY A 421 -11.08 32.60 -3.23
CA GLY A 421 -11.67 31.85 -2.12
C GLY A 421 -10.74 30.76 -1.58
N TYR A 422 -9.42 30.93 -1.75
CA TYR A 422 -8.43 30.01 -1.24
C TYR A 422 -7.97 30.42 0.17
N PRO A 423 -7.82 29.48 1.14
CA PRO A 423 -7.53 29.82 2.52
C PRO A 423 -6.15 30.43 2.74
N GLU A 424 -6.03 31.27 3.79
CA GLU A 424 -4.72 31.68 4.31
C GLU A 424 -3.97 30.51 4.90
N PRO A 425 -2.63 30.54 4.98
CA PRO A 425 -1.85 29.50 5.66
C PRO A 425 -2.25 29.36 7.13
N ILE A 426 -2.54 28.12 7.56
CA ILE A 426 -2.92 27.82 8.95
C ILE A 426 -1.75 27.90 9.94
N VAL A 427 -0.52 27.94 9.43
CA VAL A 427 0.71 28.03 10.22
C VAL A 427 1.79 28.74 9.39
N ASP A 428 2.64 29.54 10.02
CA ASP A 428 3.89 30.02 9.40
C ASP A 428 4.94 28.91 9.43
N HIS A 429 5.44 28.52 8.25
CA HIS A 429 6.42 27.43 8.12
C HIS A 429 7.72 27.70 8.87
N ARG A 430 8.23 28.94 8.86
CA ARG A 430 9.51 29.27 9.49
C ARG A 430 9.42 29.20 11.00
N GLU A 431 8.35 29.77 11.56
CA GLU A 431 8.06 29.74 13.01
C GLU A 431 7.82 28.30 13.48
N ALA A 432 7.01 27.52 12.75
CA ALA A 432 6.72 26.13 13.05
C ALA A 432 7.99 25.27 13.09
N ILE A 433 8.88 25.42 12.11
CA ILE A 433 10.13 24.65 12.08
C ILE A 433 11.14 25.13 13.13
N ALA A 434 11.14 26.39 13.49
CA ALA A 434 11.94 26.88 14.63
C ALA A 434 11.45 26.24 15.94
N ALA A 435 10.14 26.22 16.19
CA ALA A 435 9.53 25.57 17.34
C ALA A 435 9.79 24.06 17.37
N TYR A 436 9.61 23.36 16.22
CA TYR A 436 9.92 21.93 16.07
C TYR A 436 11.38 21.61 16.44
N ARG A 437 12.34 22.43 16.01
CA ARG A 437 13.76 22.21 16.32
C ARG A 437 14.10 22.50 17.77
N ALA A 438 13.45 23.51 18.38
CA ALA A 438 13.66 23.86 19.78
C ALA A 438 13.07 22.79 20.74
N GLY A 439 11.97 22.17 20.40
CA GLY A 439 11.31 21.14 21.20
C GLY A 439 11.89 19.75 21.11
N ARG A 440 12.86 19.50 20.21
CA ARG A 440 13.50 18.18 20.05
C ARG A 440 14.97 18.25 20.45
N PRO A 441 15.41 17.52 21.49
CA PRO A 441 16.82 17.36 21.80
C PRO A 441 17.56 16.68 20.66
N ALA A 442 18.84 17.03 20.48
CA ALA A 442 19.74 16.59 19.41
C ALA A 442 19.97 15.06 19.36
#